data_a8206dc7007db523212197329e26636d
#
_entry.id   a8206dc7007db523212197329e26636d
#
_cell.length_a   1.000
_cell.length_b   1.000
_cell.length_c   1.000
_cell.angle_alpha   90.00
_cell.angle_beta   90.00
_cell.angle_gamma   90.00
#
_symmetry.space_group_name_H-M   'P 1'
#
loop_
_entity.id
_entity.type
_entity.pdbx_description
1 polymer ?
#
loop_
_entity_poly.entity_id
_entity_poly.type
_entity_poly.pdbx_seq_one_letter_code
_entity_poly.pdbx_strand_id
1 'polypeptide(L)'
;MLTAYIFTLADTLIRSIPEEKSASKIFDILILSMLLLSPFFLIGAYLENTLLISQIFPFWNSIIISYIGFILYLTGALLIFVARVQLGRFGTAELSIEKDHQLFTEGVYKYIRNPMYSGGLIATIGFCLVFRCIITLIIMFIYTFLIYRMRIIEEERILLEKFGKEFEEYKSKTKRLFPFLY
;
A
#
# COMPACT_ATOMS: atom_id res chain seq x y z
N MET A 1 -2.72 13.13 -26.84
CA MET A 1 -2.63 11.89 -27.59
C MET A 1 -2.10 10.72 -26.75
N LEU A 2 -0.95 10.86 -26.06
CA LEU A 2 -0.35 9.77 -25.25
C LEU A 2 -1.27 9.29 -24.10
N THR A 3 -1.95 10.21 -23.42
CA THR A 3 -2.89 9.91 -22.33
C THR A 3 -4.12 9.13 -22.81
N ALA A 4 -4.65 9.47 -24.00
CA ALA A 4 -5.78 8.74 -24.60
C ALA A 4 -5.37 7.31 -25.00
N TYR A 5 -4.15 7.13 -25.50
CA TYR A 5 -3.62 5.82 -25.85
C TYR A 5 -3.41 4.91 -24.63
N ILE A 6 -2.88 5.47 -23.55
CA ILE A 6 -2.70 4.76 -22.26
C ILE A 6 -4.05 4.35 -21.69
N PHE A 7 -5.07 5.22 -21.76
CA PHE A 7 -6.42 4.92 -21.31
C PHE A 7 -7.07 3.81 -22.13
N THR A 8 -6.89 3.84 -23.46
CA THR A 8 -7.44 2.79 -24.36
C THR A 8 -6.75 1.44 -24.15
N LEU A 9 -5.44 1.45 -23.92
CA LEU A 9 -4.65 0.24 -23.64
C LEU A 9 -5.03 -0.37 -22.28
N ALA A 10 -5.23 0.47 -21.27
CA ALA A 10 -5.73 0.06 -19.96
C ALA A 10 -7.14 -0.53 -20.05
N ASP A 11 -8.05 0.13 -20.78
CA ASP A 11 -9.43 -0.35 -20.98
C ASP A 11 -9.48 -1.68 -21.74
N THR A 12 -8.61 -1.86 -22.75
CA THR A 12 -8.50 -3.12 -23.52
C THR A 12 -7.95 -4.26 -22.65
N LEU A 13 -6.94 -3.97 -21.83
CA LEU A 13 -6.39 -4.92 -20.85
C LEU A 13 -7.44 -5.30 -19.78
N ILE A 14 -8.24 -4.33 -19.31
CA ILE A 14 -9.31 -4.55 -18.33
C ILE A 14 -10.40 -5.48 -18.88
N ARG A 15 -10.81 -5.27 -20.14
CA ARG A 15 -11.87 -6.07 -20.80
C ARG A 15 -11.44 -7.51 -21.15
N SER A 16 -10.13 -7.74 -21.27
CA SER A 16 -9.60 -9.07 -21.64
C SER A 16 -9.55 -10.08 -20.48
N ILE A 17 -9.86 -9.67 -19.24
CA ILE A 17 -9.77 -10.51 -18.05
C ILE A 17 -11.16 -11.01 -17.62
N PRO A 18 -11.37 -12.32 -17.29
CA PRO A 18 -12.67 -12.88 -16.91
C PRO A 18 -13.31 -12.22 -15.68
N GLU A 19 -14.64 -12.13 -15.62
CA GLU A 19 -15.41 -11.43 -14.56
C GLU A 19 -15.17 -11.96 -13.14
N GLU A 20 -14.83 -13.24 -13.03
CA GLU A 20 -14.52 -13.91 -11.74
C GLU A 20 -13.31 -13.31 -11.00
N LYS A 21 -12.49 -12.50 -11.68
CA LYS A 21 -11.29 -11.84 -11.15
C LYS A 21 -11.46 -10.31 -11.00
N SER A 22 -12.67 -9.79 -10.88
CA SER A 22 -12.92 -8.34 -10.89
C SER A 22 -12.17 -7.54 -9.81
N ALA A 23 -12.08 -8.06 -8.59
CA ALA A 23 -11.35 -7.42 -7.49
C ALA A 23 -9.82 -7.42 -7.71
N SER A 24 -9.28 -8.51 -8.29
CA SER A 24 -7.87 -8.63 -8.69
C SER A 24 -7.52 -7.60 -9.78
N LYS A 25 -8.43 -7.36 -10.73
CA LYS A 25 -8.23 -6.39 -11.83
C LYS A 25 -8.06 -4.95 -11.33
N ILE A 26 -8.92 -4.54 -10.41
CA ILE A 26 -8.84 -3.19 -9.83
C ILE A 26 -7.48 -3.01 -9.15
N PHE A 27 -6.99 -4.05 -8.48
CA PHE A 27 -5.69 -4.02 -7.81
C PHE A 27 -4.52 -3.91 -8.79
N ASP A 28 -4.55 -4.70 -9.87
CA ASP A 28 -3.52 -4.65 -10.91
C ASP A 28 -3.48 -3.27 -11.59
N ILE A 29 -4.65 -2.66 -11.82
CA ILE A 29 -4.76 -1.30 -12.33
C ILE A 29 -4.19 -0.28 -11.34
N LEU A 30 -4.46 -0.45 -10.05
CA LEU A 30 -3.97 0.46 -9.02
C LEU A 30 -2.45 0.33 -8.85
N ILE A 31 -1.88 -0.87 -8.87
CA ILE A 31 -0.43 -1.08 -8.90
C ILE A 31 0.17 -0.47 -10.17
N LEU A 32 -0.42 -0.74 -11.32
CA LEU A 32 0.03 -0.16 -12.58
C LEU A 32 -0.04 1.37 -12.54
N SER A 33 -1.10 1.94 -11.97
CA SER A 33 -1.21 3.40 -11.80
C SER A 33 -0.13 3.95 -10.86
N MET A 34 0.23 3.25 -9.79
CA MET A 34 1.35 3.63 -8.91
C MET A 34 2.69 3.62 -9.67
N LEU A 35 2.93 2.60 -10.49
CA LEU A 35 4.13 2.50 -11.32
C LEU A 35 4.17 3.61 -12.38
N LEU A 36 3.06 3.88 -13.06
CA LEU A 36 2.97 4.92 -14.09
C LEU A 36 3.06 6.34 -13.51
N LEU A 37 2.57 6.55 -12.28
CA LEU A 37 2.63 7.85 -11.61
C LEU A 37 3.96 8.08 -10.89
N SER A 38 4.76 7.03 -10.63
CA SER A 38 6.02 7.14 -9.91
C SER A 38 7.01 8.16 -10.51
N PRO A 39 7.19 8.30 -11.85
CA PRO A 39 8.04 9.34 -12.42
C PRO A 39 7.53 10.76 -12.13
N PHE A 40 6.21 10.95 -12.14
CA PHE A 40 5.61 12.27 -11.83
C PHE A 40 5.82 12.64 -10.37
N PHE A 41 5.77 11.67 -9.46
CA PHE A 41 6.08 11.91 -8.05
C PHE A 41 7.56 12.24 -7.84
N LEU A 42 8.48 11.58 -8.55
CA LEU A 42 9.90 11.91 -8.50
C LEU A 42 10.18 13.31 -9.06
N ILE A 43 9.56 13.67 -10.18
CA ILE A 43 9.65 15.01 -10.74
C ILE A 43 9.05 16.04 -9.78
N GLY A 44 7.88 15.76 -9.21
CA GLY A 44 7.24 16.63 -8.20
C GLY A 44 8.13 16.85 -6.99
N ALA A 45 8.72 15.79 -6.45
CA ALA A 45 9.65 15.86 -5.33
C ALA A 45 10.91 16.66 -5.67
N TYR A 46 11.45 16.52 -6.88
CA TYR A 46 12.59 17.30 -7.36
C TYR A 46 12.24 18.78 -7.48
N LEU A 47 11.12 19.12 -8.11
CA LEU A 47 10.66 20.49 -8.26
C LEU A 47 10.36 21.14 -6.91
N GLU A 48 9.73 20.40 -6.00
CA GLU A 48 9.44 20.87 -4.66
C GLU A 48 10.73 21.21 -3.90
N ASN A 49 11.73 20.34 -3.97
CA ASN A 49 13.01 20.55 -3.29
C ASN A 49 13.83 21.69 -3.90
N THR A 50 13.74 21.91 -5.22
CA THR A 50 14.53 22.93 -5.91
C THR A 50 13.87 24.31 -5.91
N LEU A 51 12.54 24.39 -6.00
CA LEU A 51 11.85 25.63 -6.33
C LEU A 51 11.12 26.30 -5.15
N LEU A 52 10.66 25.59 -4.14
CA LEU A 52 9.70 26.16 -3.19
C LEU A 52 10.05 25.96 -1.71
N ILE A 53 10.38 24.77 -1.27
CA ILE A 53 10.33 24.42 0.16
C ILE A 53 11.63 24.73 0.88
N SER A 54 12.76 24.65 0.21
CA SER A 54 14.06 25.00 0.79
C SER A 54 14.11 26.46 1.26
N GLN A 55 13.34 27.35 0.64
CA GLN A 55 13.28 28.77 0.99
C GLN A 55 12.21 29.08 2.06
N ILE A 56 11.07 28.36 2.03
CA ILE A 56 9.94 28.61 2.95
C ILE A 56 10.13 27.91 4.28
N PHE A 57 10.71 26.70 4.27
CA PHE A 57 10.92 25.88 5.46
C PHE A 57 12.37 25.37 5.55
N PRO A 58 13.32 26.22 6.01
CA PRO A 58 14.74 25.83 6.12
C PRO A 58 14.96 24.59 6.99
N PHE A 59 14.13 24.40 8.03
CA PHE A 59 14.16 23.23 8.93
C PHE A 59 13.93 21.93 8.14
N TRP A 60 13.06 21.95 7.11
CA TRP A 60 12.74 20.77 6.31
C TRP A 60 13.91 20.27 5.47
N ASN A 61 14.89 21.13 5.21
CA ASN A 61 16.12 20.81 4.49
C ASN A 61 17.18 20.10 5.33
N SER A 62 16.89 19.81 6.61
CA SER A 62 17.84 19.15 7.50
C SER A 62 18.11 17.71 7.04
N ILE A 63 19.37 17.33 6.98
CA ILE A 63 19.81 15.94 6.71
C ILE A 63 19.25 14.95 7.75
N ILE A 64 18.94 15.41 8.95
CA ILE A 64 18.34 14.60 10.02
C ILE A 64 16.99 14.05 9.56
N ILE A 65 16.19 14.85 8.85
CA ILE A 65 14.89 14.41 8.30
C ILE A 65 15.09 13.26 7.31
N SER A 66 16.12 13.33 6.47
CA SER A 66 16.44 12.24 5.53
C SER A 66 16.86 10.96 6.25
N TYR A 67 17.63 11.06 7.35
CA TYR A 67 17.97 9.89 8.16
C TYR A 67 16.74 9.28 8.84
N ILE A 68 15.87 10.10 9.41
CA ILE A 68 14.59 9.63 10.00
C ILE A 68 13.76 8.95 8.91
N GLY A 69 13.66 9.56 7.73
CA GLY A 69 12.97 8.99 6.58
C GLY A 69 13.53 7.63 6.16
N PHE A 70 14.84 7.51 6.12
CA PHE A 70 15.50 6.26 5.77
C PHE A 70 15.22 5.15 6.78
N ILE A 71 15.26 5.46 8.08
CA ILE A 71 14.91 4.49 9.14
C ILE A 71 13.45 4.06 9.01
N LEU A 72 12.52 4.99 8.79
CA LEU A 72 11.11 4.67 8.59
C LEU A 72 10.89 3.82 7.34
N TYR A 73 11.57 4.14 6.23
CA TYR A 73 11.51 3.35 5.01
C TYR A 73 11.94 1.91 5.25
N LEU A 74 13.08 1.71 5.91
CA LEU A 74 13.59 0.37 6.24
C LEU A 74 12.64 -0.37 7.20
N THR A 75 12.06 0.33 8.17
CA THR A 75 11.09 -0.26 9.10
C THR A 75 9.83 -0.73 8.36
N GLY A 76 9.30 0.08 7.46
CA GLY A 76 8.16 -0.30 6.62
C GLY A 76 8.48 -1.48 5.71
N ALA A 77 9.64 -1.46 5.05
CA ALA A 77 10.10 -2.54 4.19
C ALA A 77 10.30 -3.86 4.98
N LEU A 78 10.87 -3.77 6.17
CA LEU A 78 11.05 -4.92 7.06
C LEU A 78 9.71 -5.51 7.49
N LEU A 79 8.74 -4.66 7.85
CA LEU A 79 7.39 -5.11 8.21
C LEU A 79 6.70 -5.83 7.04
N ILE A 80 6.82 -5.30 5.80
CA ILE A 80 6.30 -5.98 4.60
C ILE A 80 6.99 -7.33 4.43
N PHE A 81 8.31 -7.37 4.54
CA PHE A 81 9.08 -8.60 4.37
C PHE A 81 8.69 -9.66 5.40
N VAL A 82 8.65 -9.29 6.69
CA VAL A 82 8.26 -10.21 7.77
C VAL A 82 6.83 -10.72 7.57
N ALA A 83 5.89 -9.83 7.26
CA ALA A 83 4.51 -10.20 6.99
C ALA A 83 4.41 -11.17 5.80
N ARG A 84 5.16 -10.91 4.72
CA ARG A 84 5.18 -11.76 3.53
C ARG A 84 5.75 -13.15 3.82
N VAL A 85 6.87 -13.21 4.54
CA VAL A 85 7.53 -14.47 4.92
C VAL A 85 6.61 -15.31 5.82
N GLN A 86 5.96 -14.69 6.80
CA GLN A 86 5.04 -15.38 7.71
C GLN A 86 3.79 -15.89 6.98
N LEU A 87 3.26 -15.13 6.04
CA LEU A 87 2.11 -15.55 5.25
C LEU A 87 2.48 -16.69 4.27
N GLY A 88 3.74 -16.77 3.83
CA GLY A 88 4.28 -17.83 2.98
C GLY A 88 3.45 -18.03 1.71
N ARG A 89 3.08 -19.28 1.43
CA ARG A 89 2.23 -19.68 0.29
C ARG A 89 0.78 -19.20 0.42
N PHE A 90 0.31 -18.84 1.62
CA PHE A 90 -1.03 -18.28 1.82
C PHE A 90 -1.14 -16.82 1.33
N GLY A 91 -0.01 -16.17 1.04
CA GLY A 91 0.09 -14.79 0.57
C GLY A 91 0.18 -14.62 -0.93
N THR A 92 -0.27 -15.58 -1.72
CA THR A 92 -0.35 -15.36 -3.16
C THR A 92 -1.38 -14.27 -3.45
N ALA A 93 -0.99 -13.29 -4.28
CA ALA A 93 -1.85 -12.18 -4.69
C ALA A 93 -3.09 -12.65 -5.49
N GLU A 94 -3.13 -13.90 -5.84
CA GLU A 94 -4.32 -14.53 -6.37
C GLU A 94 -5.29 -14.79 -5.22
N LEU A 95 -6.40 -14.08 -5.25
CA LEU A 95 -7.62 -14.37 -4.49
C LEU A 95 -8.25 -15.71 -4.94
N SER A 96 -7.46 -16.61 -5.53
CA SER A 96 -7.87 -17.94 -5.92
C SER A 96 -8.02 -18.79 -4.67
N ILE A 97 -9.23 -19.20 -4.43
CA ILE A 97 -9.67 -20.04 -3.33
C ILE A 97 -9.09 -21.44 -3.56
N GLU A 98 -7.86 -21.70 -3.10
CA GLU A 98 -7.40 -23.08 -2.94
C GLU A 98 -8.15 -23.72 -1.76
N LYS A 99 -8.54 -24.97 -1.93
CA LYS A 99 -9.43 -25.69 -1.00
C LYS A 99 -8.88 -25.88 0.41
N ASP A 100 -7.58 -25.63 0.64
CA ASP A 100 -6.89 -25.82 1.93
C ASP A 100 -6.49 -24.51 2.64
N HIS A 101 -7.11 -23.37 2.29
CA HIS A 101 -6.79 -22.10 2.93
C HIS A 101 -7.30 -22.09 4.38
N GLN A 102 -6.36 -21.97 5.32
CA GLN A 102 -6.61 -21.65 6.72
C GLN A 102 -6.47 -20.15 6.94
N LEU A 103 -7.25 -19.59 7.87
CA LEU A 103 -7.10 -18.21 8.29
C LEU A 103 -5.78 -18.06 9.06
N PHE A 104 -4.85 -17.26 8.51
CA PHE A 104 -3.56 -17.03 9.15
C PHE A 104 -3.66 -15.92 10.19
N THR A 105 -3.45 -16.26 11.46
CA THR A 105 -3.63 -15.34 12.61
C THR A 105 -2.40 -15.25 13.51
N GLU A 106 -1.24 -15.77 13.06
CA GLU A 106 -0.03 -15.85 13.86
C GLU A 106 0.97 -14.71 13.57
N GLY A 107 2.03 -14.62 14.36
CA GLY A 107 3.10 -13.66 14.17
C GLY A 107 2.62 -12.22 14.22
N VAL A 108 2.96 -11.41 13.21
CA VAL A 108 2.52 -10.00 13.12
C VAL A 108 1.01 -9.88 12.90
N TYR A 109 0.37 -10.90 12.31
CA TYR A 109 -1.07 -10.96 12.08
C TYR A 109 -1.88 -11.13 13.36
N LYS A 110 -1.25 -11.55 14.45
CA LYS A 110 -1.89 -11.58 15.78
C LYS A 110 -2.29 -10.18 16.29
N TYR A 111 -1.60 -9.15 15.83
CA TYR A 111 -1.80 -7.77 16.30
C TYR A 111 -2.49 -6.89 15.27
N ILE A 112 -2.14 -7.09 14.00
CA ILE A 112 -2.59 -6.27 12.87
C ILE A 112 -3.04 -7.21 11.75
N ARG A 113 -4.27 -7.02 11.25
CA ARG A 113 -4.79 -7.87 10.17
C ARG A 113 -4.11 -7.64 8.83
N ASN A 114 -3.64 -6.41 8.59
CA ASN A 114 -3.11 -5.97 7.31
C ASN A 114 -1.69 -5.39 7.44
N PRO A 115 -0.70 -6.15 7.97
CA PRO A 115 0.63 -5.63 8.26
C PRO A 115 1.40 -5.19 7.01
N MET A 116 1.17 -5.82 5.86
CA MET A 116 1.80 -5.41 4.59
C MET A 116 1.38 -3.99 4.17
N TYR A 117 0.10 -3.66 4.34
CA TYR A 117 -0.41 -2.30 4.04
C TYR A 117 0.10 -1.27 5.04
N SER A 118 0.19 -1.65 6.32
CA SER A 118 0.80 -0.80 7.36
C SER A 118 2.27 -0.50 7.04
N GLY A 119 3.03 -1.52 6.67
CA GLY A 119 4.41 -1.38 6.22
C GLY A 119 4.53 -0.49 4.98
N GLY A 120 3.62 -0.63 4.02
CA GLY A 120 3.57 0.20 2.82
C GLY A 120 3.32 1.68 3.12
N LEU A 121 2.41 2.00 4.04
CA LEU A 121 2.17 3.38 4.48
C LEU A 121 3.40 3.96 5.18
N ILE A 122 4.03 3.22 6.09
CA ILE A 122 5.25 3.63 6.78
C ILE A 122 6.39 3.86 5.77
N ALA A 123 6.56 2.95 4.81
CA ALA A 123 7.58 3.07 3.77
C ALA A 123 7.33 4.28 2.87
N THR A 124 6.07 4.58 2.52
CA THR A 124 5.70 5.78 1.74
C THR A 124 6.09 7.07 2.47
N ILE A 125 5.78 7.16 3.77
CA ILE A 125 6.20 8.29 4.61
C ILE A 125 7.72 8.38 4.62
N GLY A 126 8.40 7.28 4.92
CA GLY A 126 9.86 7.23 4.96
C GLY A 126 10.51 7.67 3.66
N PHE A 127 10.03 7.17 2.53
CA PHE A 127 10.51 7.53 1.20
C PHE A 127 10.41 9.06 0.95
N CYS A 128 9.26 9.65 1.18
CA CYS A 128 9.08 11.09 0.98
C CYS A 128 9.95 11.94 1.93
N LEU A 129 10.18 11.48 3.15
CA LEU A 129 11.07 12.16 4.10
C LEU A 129 12.55 12.07 3.68
N VAL A 130 12.99 10.97 3.06
CA VAL A 130 14.36 10.86 2.48
C VAL A 130 14.60 11.98 1.48
N PHE A 131 13.64 12.22 0.60
CA PHE A 131 13.71 13.27 -0.42
C PHE A 131 13.26 14.65 0.10
N ARG A 132 12.82 14.75 1.35
CA ARG A 132 12.38 16.01 1.99
C ARG A 132 11.27 16.74 1.25
N CYS A 133 10.33 16.00 0.68
CA CYS A 133 9.23 16.52 -0.13
C CYS A 133 7.90 16.41 0.63
N ILE A 134 7.43 17.51 1.24
CA ILE A 134 6.23 17.50 2.10
C ILE A 134 4.92 17.49 1.32
N ILE A 135 4.84 18.23 0.22
CA ILE A 135 3.63 18.28 -0.62
C ILE A 135 3.43 16.91 -1.27
N THR A 136 4.52 16.36 -1.82
CA THR A 136 4.53 15.01 -2.38
C THR A 136 4.16 13.96 -1.32
N LEU A 137 4.65 14.11 -0.08
CA LEU A 137 4.28 13.24 1.05
C LEU A 137 2.76 13.24 1.28
N ILE A 138 2.15 14.42 1.37
CA ILE A 138 0.71 14.53 1.61
C ILE A 138 -0.09 13.85 0.49
N ILE A 139 0.25 14.15 -0.76
CA ILE A 139 -0.42 13.58 -1.93
C ILE A 139 -0.26 12.06 -1.97
N MET A 140 0.98 11.57 -1.84
CA MET A 140 1.28 10.13 -1.86
C MET A 140 0.64 9.38 -0.71
N PHE A 141 0.64 9.96 0.49
CA PHE A 141 0.03 9.34 1.65
C PHE A 141 -1.48 9.19 1.47
N ILE A 142 -2.17 10.26 1.06
CA ILE A 142 -3.62 10.23 0.81
C ILE A 142 -3.94 9.21 -0.29
N TYR A 143 -3.21 9.25 -1.40
CA TYR A 143 -3.40 8.34 -2.53
C TYR A 143 -3.22 6.87 -2.11
N THR A 144 -2.09 6.54 -1.49
CA THR A 144 -1.77 5.19 -1.04
C THR A 144 -2.77 4.71 0.03
N PHE A 145 -3.15 5.58 0.97
CA PHE A 145 -4.13 5.25 2.01
C PHE A 145 -5.50 4.91 1.42
N LEU A 146 -5.99 5.69 0.45
CA LEU A 146 -7.28 5.43 -0.20
C LEU A 146 -7.26 4.10 -0.96
N ILE A 147 -6.20 3.82 -1.71
CA ILE A 147 -6.04 2.56 -2.44
C ILE A 147 -6.01 1.38 -1.47
N TYR A 148 -5.19 1.45 -0.42
CA TYR A 148 -5.09 0.38 0.57
C TYR A 148 -6.40 0.18 1.32
N ARG A 149 -7.11 1.25 1.66
CA ARG A 149 -8.44 1.15 2.29
C ARG A 149 -9.43 0.39 1.40
N MET A 150 -9.51 0.72 0.12
CA MET A 150 -10.39 0.02 -0.83
C MET A 150 -10.02 -1.46 -0.91
N ARG A 151 -8.74 -1.77 -1.01
CA ARG A 151 -8.24 -3.13 -1.08
C ARG A 151 -8.54 -3.93 0.18
N ILE A 152 -8.26 -3.36 1.35
CA ILE A 152 -8.52 -4.00 2.65
C ILE A 152 -10.00 -4.33 2.83
N ILE A 153 -10.90 -3.42 2.45
CA ILE A 153 -12.34 -3.65 2.56
C ILE A 153 -12.74 -4.87 1.72
N GLU A 154 -12.22 -4.97 0.51
CA GLU A 154 -12.52 -6.09 -0.39
C GLU A 154 -11.92 -7.41 0.11
N GLU A 155 -10.68 -7.40 0.59
CA GLU A 155 -10.05 -8.58 1.18
C GLU A 155 -10.79 -9.05 2.45
N GLU A 156 -11.16 -8.11 3.35
CA GLU A 156 -11.93 -8.45 4.55
C GLU A 156 -13.33 -9.00 4.18
N ARG A 157 -13.96 -8.52 3.09
CA ARG A 157 -15.24 -9.06 2.60
C ARG A 157 -15.08 -10.52 2.15
N ILE A 158 -14.07 -10.81 1.34
CA ILE A 158 -13.79 -12.16 0.86
C ILE A 158 -13.44 -13.11 2.01
N LEU A 159 -12.64 -12.65 2.97
CA LEU A 159 -12.31 -13.43 4.16
C LEU A 159 -13.55 -13.73 5.03
N LEU A 160 -14.45 -12.76 5.16
CA LEU A 160 -15.70 -12.93 5.89
C LEU A 160 -16.63 -13.93 5.19
N GLU A 161 -16.76 -13.85 3.86
CA GLU A 161 -17.54 -14.80 3.07
C GLU A 161 -17.01 -16.24 3.21
N LYS A 162 -15.68 -16.38 3.28
CA LYS A 162 -15.02 -17.68 3.34
C LYS A 162 -14.98 -18.29 4.74
N PHE A 163 -14.60 -17.52 5.75
CA PHE A 163 -14.34 -17.99 7.11
C PHE A 163 -15.44 -17.65 8.11
N GLY A 164 -16.40 -16.78 7.74
CA GLY A 164 -17.57 -16.45 8.56
C GLY A 164 -17.22 -16.06 9.99
N LYS A 165 -17.74 -16.80 10.97
CA LYS A 165 -17.56 -16.53 12.40
C LYS A 165 -16.10 -16.54 12.86
N GLU A 166 -15.25 -17.39 12.28
CA GLU A 166 -13.82 -17.45 12.62
C GLU A 166 -13.14 -16.12 12.30
N PHE A 167 -13.44 -15.53 11.13
CA PHE A 167 -12.93 -14.21 10.78
C PHE A 167 -13.51 -13.09 11.65
N GLU A 168 -14.77 -13.16 12.04
CA GLU A 168 -15.37 -12.19 12.96
C GLU A 168 -14.69 -12.20 14.33
N GLU A 169 -14.38 -13.38 14.86
CA GLU A 169 -13.64 -13.53 16.11
C GLU A 169 -12.22 -12.97 15.97
N TYR A 170 -11.53 -13.28 14.89
CA TYR A 170 -10.21 -12.71 14.59
C TYR A 170 -10.26 -11.17 14.49
N LYS A 171 -11.27 -10.63 13.80
CA LYS A 171 -11.50 -9.19 13.65
C LYS A 171 -11.73 -8.50 14.99
N SER A 172 -12.39 -9.14 15.94
CA SER A 172 -12.64 -8.59 17.27
C SER A 172 -11.35 -8.44 18.11
N LYS A 173 -10.36 -9.31 17.88
CA LYS A 173 -9.10 -9.39 18.62
C LYS A 173 -7.98 -8.55 18.02
N THR A 174 -8.09 -8.13 16.76
CA THR A 174 -7.00 -7.49 16.01
C THR A 174 -7.40 -6.13 15.44
N LYS A 175 -6.41 -5.28 15.17
CA LYS A 175 -6.62 -3.99 14.51
C LYS A 175 -6.40 -4.08 13.00
N ARG A 176 -7.00 -3.14 12.25
CA ARG A 176 -6.97 -3.18 10.79
C ARG A 176 -5.59 -2.84 10.23
N LEU A 177 -5.00 -1.72 10.62
CA LEU A 177 -3.72 -1.20 10.11
C LEU A 177 -2.69 -0.97 11.21
N PHE A 178 -3.04 -0.24 12.26
CA PHE A 178 -2.10 0.12 13.30
C PHE A 178 -2.57 -0.40 14.67
N PRO A 179 -1.66 -0.95 15.50
CA PRO A 179 -2.00 -1.33 16.86
C PRO A 179 -2.54 -0.09 17.58
N PHE A 180 -3.68 -0.22 18.26
CA PHE A 180 -4.32 0.81 19.07
C PHE A 180 -5.05 1.95 18.33
N LEU A 181 -4.93 2.12 17.01
CA LEU A 181 -5.52 3.24 16.28
C LEU A 181 -6.67 2.86 15.35
N TYR A 182 -6.53 1.83 14.51
CA TYR A 182 -7.55 1.51 13.48
C TYR A 182 -7.47 0.06 13.04
#